data_45c2911a121504b913fc2b2801b1f4cd
#
_entry.id   45c2911a121504b913fc2b2801b1f4cd
#
_cell.length_a   1.000
_cell.length_b   1.000
_cell.length_c   1.000
_cell.angle_alpha   90.00
_cell.angle_beta   90.00
_cell.angle_gamma   90.00
#
_symmetry.space_group_name_H-M   'P 1'
#
loop_
_entity.id
_entity.type
_entity.pdbx_description
1 polymer ?
#
loop_
_entity_poly.entity_id
_entity_poly.type
_entity_poly.pdbx_seq_one_letter_code
_entity_poly.pdbx_strand_id
1 'polypeptide(L)'
;RGVLEHIEPLLEGENLDIATPQAANLHSRLMDREFKNQTLQLPSGRLIKFAQEIRSHFHGHIGSVGPSEFYYPWYWGPGYPALIDGNKTDADVISFVNSFPDSIATYVHPIAVNIDPFETNNISNIPIEFLPNAILEKDVGLELVCAWSDEFGTTNLWYRLLNIGKPILAMAGTDMFVDFQRTPAIGSARIYAKHKSKNVNWSDYIEAVKNGASFVTNGPMIEFKLNETIEHGDIVKSGEQQFTLKVFSSVPVDKVEIIINGTSVKEFKGINKGENKTFSGLLDIPSGGWIAARAAGGETTWPSMDSYSFAHTSPIWINFVGSTEPNAKRVATEELTFAMNELKNIAQERYKGENITA
;
A
#
# COMPACT_ATOMS: atom_id res chain seq x y z
N ARG A 1 9.64 -25.58 4.28
CA ARG A 1 9.19 -26.70 3.41
C ARG A 1 7.71 -26.94 3.69
N GLY A 2 6.91 -27.13 2.69
CA GLY A 2 5.45 -27.23 2.83
C GLY A 2 4.67 -25.98 2.37
N VAL A 3 5.34 -24.84 2.18
CA VAL A 3 4.70 -23.58 1.80
C VAL A 3 3.91 -23.73 0.49
N LEU A 4 4.45 -24.40 -0.52
CA LEU A 4 3.79 -24.55 -1.81
C LEU A 4 2.55 -25.45 -1.74
N GLU A 5 2.61 -26.55 -1.03
CA GLU A 5 1.47 -27.49 -0.86
C GLU A 5 0.33 -26.84 -0.09
N HIS A 6 0.62 -25.83 0.74
CA HIS A 6 -0.38 -25.10 1.52
C HIS A 6 -0.93 -23.86 0.79
N ILE A 7 -0.13 -23.19 -0.04
CA ILE A 7 -0.54 -21.93 -0.69
C ILE A 7 -1.64 -22.18 -1.72
N GLU A 8 -1.54 -23.21 -2.56
CA GLU A 8 -2.53 -23.43 -3.63
C GLU A 8 -3.96 -23.57 -3.11
N PRO A 9 -4.25 -24.44 -2.12
CA PRO A 9 -5.60 -24.52 -1.54
C PRO A 9 -6.08 -23.22 -0.91
N LEU A 10 -5.16 -22.42 -0.33
CA LEU A 10 -5.49 -21.12 0.24
C LEU A 10 -5.84 -20.09 -0.84
N LEU A 11 -5.08 -20.05 -1.95
CA LEU A 11 -5.41 -19.21 -3.10
C LEU A 11 -6.78 -19.56 -3.68
N GLU A 12 -7.09 -20.83 -3.78
CA GLU A 12 -8.40 -21.30 -4.27
C GLU A 12 -9.52 -20.92 -3.31
N GLY A 13 -9.35 -21.18 -2.01
CA GLY A 13 -10.35 -20.89 -0.97
C GLY A 13 -10.67 -19.40 -0.85
N GLU A 14 -9.68 -18.55 -1.01
CA GLU A 14 -9.80 -17.08 -0.94
C GLU A 14 -10.04 -16.42 -2.29
N ASN A 15 -10.12 -17.20 -3.36
CA ASN A 15 -10.26 -16.72 -4.75
C ASN A 15 -9.22 -15.67 -5.13
N LEU A 16 -7.95 -15.94 -4.82
CA LEU A 16 -6.81 -15.09 -5.16
C LEU A 16 -6.14 -15.59 -6.44
N ASP A 17 -5.91 -14.69 -7.39
CA ASP A 17 -5.24 -15.01 -8.63
C ASP A 17 -3.72 -15.04 -8.51
N ILE A 18 -3.17 -14.19 -7.64
CA ILE A 18 -1.72 -14.03 -7.43
C ILE A 18 -1.40 -14.01 -5.94
N ALA A 19 -0.37 -14.74 -5.54
CA ALA A 19 0.27 -14.60 -4.24
C ALA A 19 1.74 -14.19 -4.40
N THR A 20 2.21 -13.34 -3.50
CA THR A 20 3.59 -12.89 -3.43
C THR A 20 4.22 -13.27 -2.07
N PRO A 21 4.50 -14.56 -1.82
CA PRO A 21 5.15 -14.98 -0.60
C PRO A 21 6.52 -14.32 -0.50
N GLN A 22 6.81 -13.73 0.65
CA GLN A 22 8.06 -13.01 0.86
C GLN A 22 9.06 -13.87 1.63
N ALA A 23 10.26 -14.06 1.06
CA ALA A 23 11.39 -14.53 1.83
C ALA A 23 11.71 -13.48 2.88
N ALA A 24 11.62 -13.84 4.14
CA ALA A 24 11.80 -12.92 5.24
C ALA A 24 12.88 -13.40 6.20
N ASN A 25 13.38 -12.48 6.99
CA ASN A 25 14.38 -12.76 8.00
C ASN A 25 13.73 -13.16 9.33
N LEU A 26 14.17 -14.29 9.86
CA LEU A 26 14.03 -14.58 11.29
C LEU A 26 15.44 -14.66 11.90
N HIS A 27 15.86 -13.60 12.60
CA HIS A 27 17.22 -13.43 13.14
C HIS A 27 18.28 -13.40 12.02
N SER A 28 19.23 -14.35 12.02
CA SER A 28 20.34 -14.42 11.08
C SER A 28 20.05 -15.25 9.82
N ARG A 29 18.81 -15.68 9.61
CA ARG A 29 18.44 -16.55 8.49
C ARG A 29 17.43 -15.87 7.59
N LEU A 30 17.70 -15.82 6.29
CA LEU A 30 16.71 -15.55 5.27
C LEU A 30 15.95 -16.85 4.99
N MET A 31 14.68 -16.88 5.37
CA MET A 31 13.77 -18.01 5.13
C MET A 31 13.36 -18.06 3.67
N ASP A 32 13.07 -19.26 3.17
CA ASP A 32 12.53 -19.50 1.81
C ASP A 32 13.40 -18.99 0.65
N ARG A 33 14.69 -18.76 0.91
CA ARG A 33 15.65 -18.28 -0.10
C ARG A 33 15.84 -19.24 -1.30
N GLU A 34 15.49 -20.49 -1.13
CA GLU A 34 15.53 -21.52 -2.17
C GLU A 34 14.51 -21.27 -3.28
N PHE A 35 13.48 -20.44 -3.02
CA PHE A 35 12.47 -20.07 -4.00
C PHE A 35 12.82 -18.80 -4.80
N LYS A 36 14.03 -18.28 -4.65
CA LYS A 36 14.56 -17.19 -5.47
C LYS A 36 14.29 -17.45 -6.96
N ASN A 37 13.91 -16.40 -7.67
CA ASN A 37 13.60 -16.43 -9.11
C ASN A 37 12.36 -17.25 -9.52
N GLN A 38 11.63 -17.81 -8.58
CA GLN A 38 10.52 -18.66 -8.97
C GLN A 38 9.25 -17.84 -9.23
N THR A 39 8.68 -18.08 -10.40
CA THR A 39 7.29 -17.76 -10.72
C THR A 39 6.64 -19.07 -11.07
N LEU A 40 5.66 -19.47 -10.27
CA LEU A 40 4.97 -20.74 -10.46
C LEU A 40 3.58 -20.48 -11.01
N GLN A 41 3.33 -21.06 -12.19
CA GLN A 41 1.98 -21.16 -12.77
C GLN A 41 1.34 -22.42 -12.21
N LEU A 42 0.27 -22.27 -11.45
CA LEU A 42 -0.46 -23.39 -10.90
C LEU A 42 -1.41 -24.00 -11.96
N PRO A 43 -1.81 -25.28 -11.81
CA PRO A 43 -2.80 -25.91 -12.70
C PRO A 43 -4.12 -25.15 -12.79
N SER A 44 -4.52 -24.48 -11.71
CA SER A 44 -5.69 -23.60 -11.65
C SER A 44 -5.59 -22.33 -12.48
N GLY A 45 -4.42 -22.02 -13.06
CA GLY A 45 -4.13 -20.77 -13.74
C GLY A 45 -3.63 -19.64 -12.83
N ARG A 46 -3.61 -19.84 -11.51
CA ARG A 46 -3.11 -18.88 -10.53
C ARG A 46 -1.60 -18.80 -10.55
N LEU A 47 -1.06 -17.70 -10.04
CA LEU A 47 0.39 -17.44 -9.98
C LEU A 47 0.90 -17.32 -8.55
N ILE A 48 2.09 -17.87 -8.31
CA ILE A 48 2.89 -17.58 -7.14
C ILE A 48 4.20 -16.93 -7.61
N LYS A 49 4.44 -15.69 -7.23
CA LYS A 49 5.69 -14.97 -7.50
C LYS A 49 6.40 -14.71 -6.19
N PHE A 50 7.54 -15.36 -5.97
CA PHE A 50 8.31 -15.16 -4.75
C PHE A 50 8.93 -13.77 -4.70
N ALA A 51 8.83 -13.15 -3.55
CA ALA A 51 9.28 -11.80 -3.22
C ALA A 51 10.25 -11.83 -2.03
N GLN A 52 10.61 -10.70 -1.50
CA GLN A 52 11.47 -10.59 -0.32
C GLN A 52 11.01 -9.45 0.58
N GLU A 53 11.02 -9.63 1.88
CA GLU A 53 10.99 -8.54 2.84
C GLU A 53 12.40 -8.22 3.32
N ILE A 54 12.82 -6.98 3.14
CA ILE A 54 14.09 -6.44 3.63
C ILE A 54 13.78 -5.58 4.85
N ARG A 55 14.47 -5.85 5.97
CA ARG A 55 14.08 -5.29 7.27
C ARG A 55 15.09 -4.30 7.80
N SER A 56 14.62 -3.11 8.07
CA SER A 56 15.28 -2.16 8.93
C SER A 56 14.24 -1.55 9.86
N HIS A 57 14.18 -1.98 11.11
CA HIS A 57 13.15 -1.55 12.06
C HIS A 57 13.13 -0.04 12.32
N PHE A 58 14.19 0.63 11.96
CA PHE A 58 14.30 2.07 12.15
C PHE A 58 14.06 2.85 10.86
N HIS A 59 14.60 2.36 9.74
CA HIS A 59 14.49 3.03 8.44
C HIS A 59 13.14 2.77 7.79
N GLY A 60 12.64 1.55 7.91
CA GLY A 60 11.43 1.02 7.33
C GLY A 60 11.64 -0.41 6.85
N HIS A 61 10.57 -1.17 6.73
CA HIS A 61 10.63 -2.48 6.07
C HIS A 61 10.22 -2.32 4.62
N ILE A 62 10.97 -2.92 3.70
CA ILE A 62 10.69 -2.89 2.27
C ILE A 62 10.28 -4.28 1.78
N GLY A 63 9.06 -4.37 1.23
CA GLY A 63 8.64 -5.48 0.40
C GLY A 63 9.20 -5.31 -1.01
N SER A 64 10.10 -6.19 -1.41
CA SER A 64 10.69 -6.26 -2.74
C SER A 64 9.87 -7.21 -3.59
N VAL A 65 8.88 -6.69 -4.32
CA VAL A 65 7.89 -7.45 -5.09
C VAL A 65 8.29 -7.49 -6.56
N GLY A 66 8.57 -8.67 -7.10
CA GLY A 66 8.84 -8.87 -8.52
C GLY A 66 10.27 -9.19 -8.91
N PRO A 67 11.35 -8.66 -8.26
CA PRO A 67 12.70 -8.99 -8.68
C PRO A 67 12.97 -10.49 -8.76
N SER A 68 13.79 -10.87 -9.72
CA SER A 68 14.25 -12.24 -9.87
C SER A 68 15.45 -12.56 -8.96
N GLU A 69 15.99 -11.58 -8.28
CA GLU A 69 17.12 -11.70 -7.37
C GLU A 69 16.76 -11.22 -5.97
N PHE A 70 17.36 -11.79 -4.95
CA PHE A 70 17.25 -11.28 -3.58
C PHE A 70 18.29 -10.20 -3.33
N TYR A 71 17.87 -9.14 -2.62
CA TYR A 71 18.75 -8.10 -2.13
C TYR A 71 19.55 -8.58 -0.94
N TYR A 72 20.80 -8.12 -0.83
CA TYR A 72 21.66 -8.40 0.29
C TYR A 72 22.39 -7.11 0.72
N PRO A 73 22.46 -6.79 2.02
CA PRO A 73 21.94 -7.53 3.18
C PRO A 73 20.41 -7.43 3.28
N TRP A 74 19.77 -8.41 3.92
CA TRP A 74 18.30 -8.43 4.10
C TRP A 74 17.83 -7.75 5.39
N TYR A 75 18.76 -7.25 6.22
CA TYR A 75 18.49 -6.40 7.37
C TYR A 75 19.70 -5.53 7.72
N TRP A 76 19.45 -4.36 8.29
CA TRP A 76 20.48 -3.44 8.78
C TRP A 76 19.87 -2.41 9.75
N GLY A 77 20.71 -1.49 10.25
CA GLY A 77 20.32 -0.37 11.09
C GLY A 77 20.57 -0.59 12.58
N PRO A 78 20.24 0.37 13.42
CA PRO A 78 20.46 0.31 14.86
C PRO A 78 19.80 -0.92 15.49
N GLY A 79 20.53 -1.61 16.35
CA GLY A 79 20.06 -2.81 17.04
C GLY A 79 20.30 -4.12 16.30
N TYR A 80 20.75 -4.07 15.05
CA TYR A 80 21.22 -5.26 14.34
C TYR A 80 22.75 -5.37 14.39
N PRO A 81 23.30 -6.60 14.56
CA PRO A 81 24.74 -6.79 14.37
C PRO A 81 25.09 -6.40 12.93
N ALA A 82 26.17 -5.66 12.77
CA ALA A 82 26.70 -5.33 11.45
C ALA A 82 27.05 -6.64 10.70
N LEU A 83 26.23 -7.02 9.75
CA LEU A 83 26.51 -8.17 8.88
C LEU A 83 27.54 -7.83 7.82
N ILE A 84 27.61 -6.56 7.45
CA ILE A 84 28.50 -6.02 6.41
C ILE A 84 28.70 -4.52 6.67
N ASP A 85 29.67 -3.91 5.99
CA ASP A 85 29.90 -2.46 5.96
C ASP A 85 28.59 -1.67 5.89
N GLY A 86 28.27 -1.07 7.01
CA GLY A 86 26.92 -0.81 7.48
C GLY A 86 26.19 0.38 6.90
N ASN A 87 26.61 0.95 5.77
CA ASN A 87 25.94 2.12 5.19
C ASN A 87 25.00 1.72 4.06
N LYS A 88 23.97 0.94 4.39
CA LYS A 88 22.86 0.68 3.47
C LYS A 88 21.67 1.53 3.82
N THR A 89 20.93 1.96 2.78
CA THR A 89 19.73 2.75 2.89
C THR A 89 18.56 2.03 2.22
N ASP A 90 17.36 2.40 2.55
CA ASP A 90 16.18 1.92 1.83
C ASP A 90 16.20 2.38 0.36
N ALA A 91 16.86 3.52 0.05
CA ALA A 91 17.07 3.98 -1.32
C ALA A 91 17.90 2.98 -2.15
N ASP A 92 18.90 2.32 -1.56
CA ASP A 92 19.67 1.26 -2.23
C ASP A 92 18.77 0.08 -2.61
N VAL A 93 17.83 -0.28 -1.71
CA VAL A 93 16.85 -1.34 -1.97
C VAL A 93 15.89 -0.94 -3.08
N ILE A 94 15.34 0.28 -3.01
CA ILE A 94 14.40 0.80 -4.01
C ILE A 94 15.07 0.84 -5.39
N SER A 95 16.31 1.33 -5.47
CA SER A 95 17.08 1.35 -6.70
C SER A 95 17.32 -0.06 -7.26
N PHE A 96 17.64 -1.02 -6.37
CA PHE A 96 17.78 -2.42 -6.76
C PHE A 96 16.47 -2.98 -7.32
N VAL A 97 15.35 -2.80 -6.62
CA VAL A 97 14.04 -3.29 -7.07
C VAL A 97 13.66 -2.65 -8.41
N ASN A 98 13.84 -1.35 -8.54
CA ASN A 98 13.50 -0.60 -9.75
C ASN A 98 14.40 -0.93 -10.96
N SER A 99 15.51 -1.64 -10.75
CA SER A 99 16.34 -2.16 -11.86
C SER A 99 15.66 -3.34 -12.59
N PHE A 100 14.60 -3.91 -12.02
CA PHE A 100 13.79 -4.97 -12.63
C PHE A 100 12.47 -4.37 -13.17
N PRO A 101 12.09 -4.60 -14.43
CA PRO A 101 10.96 -3.89 -15.06
C PRO A 101 9.61 -4.16 -14.41
N ASP A 102 9.35 -5.41 -14.03
CA ASP A 102 8.06 -5.85 -13.49
C ASP A 102 8.12 -5.99 -11.96
N SER A 103 8.52 -4.92 -11.26
CA SER A 103 8.71 -4.94 -9.82
C SER A 103 8.30 -3.64 -9.15
N ILE A 104 8.00 -3.73 -7.87
CA ILE A 104 7.60 -2.62 -7.00
C ILE A 104 8.34 -2.75 -5.66
N ALA A 105 8.99 -1.69 -5.22
CA ALA A 105 9.44 -1.54 -3.84
C ALA A 105 8.33 -0.90 -3.02
N THR A 106 7.89 -1.56 -1.95
CA THR A 106 6.81 -1.05 -1.10
C THR A 106 7.23 -0.97 0.35
N TYR A 107 6.96 0.13 1.00
CA TYR A 107 7.02 0.20 2.46
C TYR A 107 5.85 -0.58 3.04
N VAL A 108 6.14 -1.63 3.81
CA VAL A 108 5.15 -2.53 4.40
C VAL A 108 4.84 -2.12 5.84
N HIS A 109 3.58 -2.33 6.29
CA HIS A 109 3.04 -2.03 7.63
C HIS A 109 3.62 -0.74 8.27
N PRO A 110 3.56 0.43 7.59
CA PRO A 110 4.38 1.59 7.96
C PRO A 110 3.91 2.31 9.24
N ILE A 111 2.62 2.34 9.54
CA ILE A 111 2.02 3.04 10.69
C ILE A 111 1.21 2.06 11.53
N ALA A 112 1.72 1.70 12.69
CA ALA A 112 1.15 0.63 13.53
C ALA A 112 -0.02 1.06 14.44
N VAL A 113 -0.40 2.34 14.46
CA VAL A 113 -1.40 2.88 15.40
C VAL A 113 -2.38 3.82 14.71
N ASN A 114 -3.63 3.84 15.20
CA ASN A 114 -4.69 4.71 14.69
C ASN A 114 -4.50 6.15 15.19
N ILE A 115 -3.54 6.84 14.60
CA ILE A 115 -3.21 8.23 14.89
C ILE A 115 -2.88 8.97 13.60
N ASP A 116 -3.06 10.29 13.58
CA ASP A 116 -2.46 11.08 12.52
C ASP A 116 -0.94 11.17 12.75
N PRO A 117 -0.10 10.61 11.87
CA PRO A 117 1.34 10.61 12.06
C PRO A 117 1.97 12.01 11.99
N PHE A 118 1.24 13.04 11.54
CA PHE A 118 1.71 14.43 11.50
C PHE A 118 1.39 15.23 12.75
N GLU A 119 0.65 14.68 13.71
CA GLU A 119 0.55 15.29 15.04
C GLU A 119 1.90 15.23 15.77
N THR A 120 2.23 16.29 16.50
CA THR A 120 3.59 16.58 17.03
C THR A 120 4.27 15.39 17.73
N ASN A 121 3.54 14.60 18.48
CA ASN A 121 4.13 13.47 19.21
C ASN A 121 4.12 12.15 18.42
N ASN A 122 3.61 12.15 17.20
CA ASN A 122 3.34 10.93 16.42
C ASN A 122 4.30 10.73 15.24
N ILE A 123 5.10 11.74 14.90
CA ILE A 123 6.02 11.71 13.75
C ILE A 123 7.00 10.53 13.83
N SER A 124 7.41 10.14 15.03
CA SER A 124 8.30 8.99 15.24
C SER A 124 7.73 7.64 14.81
N ASN A 125 6.44 7.57 14.46
CA ASN A 125 5.82 6.39 13.87
C ASN A 125 6.03 6.30 12.36
N ILE A 126 6.47 7.38 11.70
CA ILE A 126 6.83 7.36 10.28
C ILE A 126 8.20 6.70 10.14
N PRO A 127 8.38 5.69 9.26
CA PRO A 127 9.69 5.13 8.97
C PRO A 127 10.65 6.23 8.51
N ILE A 128 11.86 6.25 9.07
CA ILE A 128 12.80 7.38 8.91
C ILE A 128 13.11 7.72 7.46
N GLU A 129 13.31 6.71 6.62
CA GLU A 129 13.69 6.91 5.22
C GLU A 129 12.48 6.98 4.28
N PHE A 130 11.25 6.76 4.76
CA PHE A 130 10.08 6.72 3.89
C PHE A 130 9.85 8.05 3.17
N LEU A 131 9.79 9.18 3.90
CA LEU A 131 9.47 10.47 3.29
C LEU A 131 10.50 10.91 2.23
N PRO A 132 11.82 10.90 2.49
CA PRO A 132 12.79 11.23 1.46
C PRO A 132 12.69 10.29 0.25
N ASN A 133 12.55 8.98 0.45
CA ASN A 133 12.44 8.04 -0.65
C ASN A 133 11.14 8.20 -1.44
N ALA A 134 10.00 8.41 -0.78
CA ALA A 134 8.73 8.69 -1.43
C ALA A 134 8.76 9.97 -2.28
N ILE A 135 9.59 10.96 -1.90
CA ILE A 135 9.73 12.22 -2.62
C ILE A 135 10.73 12.12 -3.77
N LEU A 136 11.83 11.41 -3.60
CA LEU A 136 12.94 11.36 -4.55
C LEU A 136 12.85 10.21 -5.54
N GLU A 137 12.40 9.05 -5.08
CA GLU A 137 12.37 7.83 -5.88
C GLU A 137 11.08 7.71 -6.72
N LYS A 138 11.10 6.78 -7.67
CA LYS A 138 9.95 6.42 -8.51
C LYS A 138 9.42 5.05 -8.14
N ASP A 139 8.15 4.81 -8.46
CA ASP A 139 7.48 3.52 -8.28
C ASP A 139 7.59 2.96 -6.85
N VAL A 140 7.48 3.87 -5.87
CA VAL A 140 7.43 3.50 -4.46
C VAL A 140 6.00 3.19 -4.06
N GLY A 141 5.80 2.02 -3.46
CA GLY A 141 4.52 1.61 -2.87
C GLY A 141 4.45 1.92 -1.38
N LEU A 142 3.23 2.09 -0.90
CA LEU A 142 2.91 2.18 0.52
C LEU A 142 1.78 1.20 0.82
N GLU A 143 1.99 0.30 1.76
CA GLU A 143 1.00 -0.69 2.16
C GLU A 143 -0.07 -0.02 3.01
N LEU A 144 -1.18 0.36 2.37
CA LEU A 144 -2.30 1.06 3.01
C LEU A 144 -3.15 0.13 3.87
N VAL A 145 -3.18 -1.15 3.52
CA VAL A 145 -3.99 -2.17 4.20
C VAL A 145 -3.11 -3.34 4.58
N CYS A 146 -2.97 -3.54 5.89
CA CYS A 146 -2.21 -4.65 6.46
C CYS A 146 -2.65 -4.88 7.91
N ALA A 147 -2.78 -6.12 8.33
CA ALA A 147 -3.18 -6.46 9.70
C ALA A 147 -2.22 -5.96 10.81
N TRP A 148 -1.04 -5.48 10.45
CA TRP A 148 -0.02 -4.94 11.37
C TRP A 148 0.09 -3.41 11.33
N SER A 149 -0.69 -2.74 10.50
CA SER A 149 -0.74 -1.29 10.41
C SER A 149 -2.17 -0.76 10.55
N ASP A 150 -2.29 0.52 10.79
CA ASP A 150 -3.58 1.21 10.80
C ASP A 150 -3.81 1.91 9.46
N GLU A 151 -4.95 1.64 8.85
CA GLU A 151 -5.30 2.15 7.52
C GLU A 151 -5.54 3.66 7.52
N PHE A 152 -6.14 4.22 8.59
CA PHE A 152 -6.37 5.66 8.67
C PHE A 152 -5.08 6.44 8.87
N GLY A 153 -4.21 5.97 9.78
CA GLY A 153 -2.89 6.55 9.99
C GLY A 153 -2.05 6.50 8.72
N THR A 154 -2.06 5.37 8.03
CA THR A 154 -1.31 5.19 6.79
C THR A 154 -1.88 6.01 5.64
N THR A 155 -3.20 6.09 5.47
CA THR A 155 -3.81 6.93 4.42
C THR A 155 -3.61 8.41 4.69
N ASN A 156 -3.54 8.86 5.93
CA ASN A 156 -3.17 10.24 6.25
C ASN A 156 -1.77 10.58 5.74
N LEU A 157 -0.81 9.70 5.91
CA LEU A 157 0.54 9.83 5.36
C LEU A 157 0.52 9.87 3.83
N TRP A 158 -0.20 8.93 3.20
CA TRP A 158 -0.33 8.81 1.76
C TRP A 158 -0.94 10.04 1.11
N TYR A 159 -2.02 10.61 1.71
CA TYR A 159 -2.70 11.81 1.18
C TYR A 159 -1.77 13.02 1.09
N ARG A 160 -0.86 13.23 2.07
CA ARG A 160 0.11 14.33 2.02
C ARG A 160 1.04 14.19 0.81
N LEU A 161 1.47 12.98 0.49
CA LEU A 161 2.32 12.72 -0.68
C LEU A 161 1.56 12.92 -1.99
N LEU A 162 0.33 12.43 -2.09
CA LEU A 162 -0.52 12.69 -3.25
C LEU A 162 -0.77 14.20 -3.45
N ASN A 163 -0.99 14.96 -2.35
CA ASN A 163 -1.25 16.39 -2.41
C ASN A 163 -0.06 17.21 -2.90
N ILE A 164 1.16 16.73 -2.73
CA ILE A 164 2.35 17.34 -3.36
C ILE A 164 2.63 16.81 -4.78
N GLY A 165 1.74 15.99 -5.33
CA GLY A 165 1.83 15.46 -6.69
C GLY A 165 2.69 14.19 -6.82
N LYS A 166 2.97 13.48 -5.73
CA LYS A 166 3.71 12.20 -5.78
C LYS A 166 2.74 11.03 -5.91
N PRO A 167 2.78 10.28 -7.02
CA PRO A 167 1.89 9.14 -7.26
C PRO A 167 2.41 7.88 -6.56
N ILE A 168 2.38 7.90 -5.21
CA ILE A 168 2.74 6.74 -4.40
C ILE A 168 1.70 5.64 -4.61
N LEU A 169 2.15 4.41 -4.88
CA LEU A 169 1.30 3.29 -5.22
C LEU A 169 0.57 2.77 -3.97
N ALA A 170 -0.75 2.58 -4.09
CA ALA A 170 -1.54 1.96 -3.05
C ALA A 170 -1.31 0.44 -3.05
N MET A 171 -0.72 -0.07 -1.99
CA MET A 171 -0.42 -1.49 -1.81
C MET A 171 -1.22 -2.08 -0.65
N ALA A 172 -1.32 -3.41 -0.63
CA ALA A 172 -1.87 -4.16 0.49
C ALA A 172 -1.16 -5.51 0.62
N GLY A 173 -1.00 -5.97 1.85
CA GLY A 173 -0.41 -7.26 2.16
C GLY A 173 -0.95 -7.82 3.47
N THR A 174 -1.09 -9.13 3.56
CA THR A 174 -1.62 -9.78 4.76
C THR A 174 -0.57 -9.88 5.87
N ASP A 175 0.70 -9.93 5.50
CA ASP A 175 1.84 -10.19 6.38
C ASP A 175 1.60 -11.41 7.30
N MET A 176 1.11 -12.49 6.69
CA MET A 176 0.80 -13.74 7.39
C MET A 176 1.94 -14.77 7.24
N PHE A 177 2.05 -15.65 8.20
CA PHE A 177 2.89 -16.85 8.12
C PHE A 177 2.00 -18.07 7.87
N VAL A 178 2.26 -18.81 6.78
CA VAL A 178 1.39 -19.93 6.37
C VAL A 178 1.23 -21.00 7.49
N ASP A 179 2.30 -21.24 8.25
CA ASP A 179 2.31 -22.24 9.32
C ASP A 179 2.10 -21.63 10.71
N PHE A 180 1.70 -20.37 10.83
CA PHE A 180 1.61 -19.69 12.11
C PHE A 180 0.17 -19.37 12.49
N GLN A 181 -0.36 -20.02 13.50
CA GLN A 181 -1.78 -19.95 13.90
C GLN A 181 -2.28 -18.59 14.41
N ARG A 182 -1.42 -17.59 14.50
CA ARG A 182 -1.75 -16.26 15.06
C ARG A 182 -1.93 -15.18 14.02
N THR A 183 -1.79 -15.52 12.76
CA THR A 183 -1.87 -14.53 11.69
C THR A 183 -3.22 -14.60 10.98
N PRO A 184 -3.65 -13.51 10.35
CA PRO A 184 -4.83 -13.51 9.50
C PRO A 184 -4.71 -14.52 8.35
N ALA A 185 -5.84 -14.90 7.76
CA ALA A 185 -5.84 -15.76 6.59
C ALA A 185 -5.19 -15.06 5.39
N ILE A 186 -4.58 -15.84 4.51
CA ILE A 186 -4.00 -15.31 3.27
C ILE A 186 -5.04 -14.46 2.51
N GLY A 187 -4.64 -13.29 2.06
CA GLY A 187 -5.51 -12.37 1.32
C GLY A 187 -6.61 -11.71 2.15
N SER A 188 -6.56 -11.75 3.49
CA SER A 188 -7.42 -10.90 4.32
C SER A 188 -7.19 -9.43 4.04
N ALA A 189 -5.98 -9.03 3.66
CA ALA A 189 -5.67 -7.76 3.03
C ALA A 189 -5.16 -8.04 1.61
N ARG A 190 -5.73 -7.37 0.61
CA ARG A 190 -5.47 -7.67 -0.82
C ARG A 190 -5.62 -6.47 -1.73
N ILE A 191 -5.06 -6.62 -2.92
CA ILE A 191 -5.18 -5.67 -4.03
C ILE A 191 -6.08 -6.29 -5.09
N TYR A 192 -7.04 -5.52 -5.58
CA TYR A 192 -7.75 -5.82 -6.82
C TYR A 192 -7.22 -4.92 -7.93
N ALA A 193 -6.63 -5.51 -8.95
CA ALA A 193 -6.06 -4.79 -10.09
C ALA A 193 -6.85 -5.08 -11.37
N LYS A 194 -7.00 -4.05 -12.20
CA LYS A 194 -7.70 -4.16 -13.47
C LYS A 194 -6.92 -5.04 -14.44
N HIS A 195 -7.58 -6.04 -14.97
CA HIS A 195 -6.98 -7.07 -15.80
C HIS A 195 -7.28 -6.83 -17.29
N LYS A 196 -6.27 -6.93 -18.14
CA LYS A 196 -6.39 -6.72 -19.58
C LYS A 196 -6.62 -8.02 -20.38
N SER A 197 -6.08 -9.12 -19.91
CA SER A 197 -6.11 -10.42 -20.58
C SER A 197 -7.04 -11.42 -19.89
N LYS A 198 -7.40 -12.52 -20.56
CA LYS A 198 -8.21 -13.58 -19.94
C LYS A 198 -7.41 -14.45 -18.97
N ASN A 199 -6.10 -14.47 -19.10
CA ASN A 199 -5.22 -15.29 -18.28
C ASN A 199 -4.47 -14.41 -17.29
N VAL A 200 -4.30 -14.87 -16.06
CA VAL A 200 -3.50 -14.20 -15.05
C VAL A 200 -2.07 -14.02 -15.54
N ASN A 201 -1.57 -12.81 -15.50
CA ASN A 201 -0.25 -12.43 -16.00
C ASN A 201 0.42 -11.47 -15.02
N TRP A 202 1.68 -11.75 -14.70
CA TRP A 202 2.44 -10.96 -13.73
C TRP A 202 2.69 -9.53 -14.19
N SER A 203 3.13 -9.35 -15.43
CA SER A 203 3.44 -8.01 -15.98
C SER A 203 2.19 -7.15 -16.07
N ASP A 204 1.06 -7.71 -16.49
CA ASP A 204 -0.24 -7.00 -16.55
C ASP A 204 -0.67 -6.54 -15.15
N TYR A 205 -0.47 -7.39 -14.13
CA TYR A 205 -0.77 -7.04 -12.74
C TYR A 205 0.10 -5.87 -12.25
N ILE A 206 1.40 -5.96 -12.44
CA ILE A 206 2.34 -4.89 -12.04
C ILE A 206 2.06 -3.59 -12.80
N GLU A 207 1.78 -3.67 -14.09
CA GLU A 207 1.41 -2.51 -14.90
C GLU A 207 0.13 -1.85 -14.37
N ALA A 208 -0.90 -2.63 -14.06
CA ALA A 208 -2.14 -2.12 -13.52
C ALA A 208 -1.93 -1.41 -12.18
N VAL A 209 -1.16 -1.99 -11.26
CA VAL A 209 -0.84 -1.38 -9.98
C VAL A 209 -0.04 -0.09 -10.17
N LYS A 210 1.00 -0.09 -11.00
CA LYS A 210 1.82 1.11 -11.30
C LYS A 210 1.03 2.25 -11.91
N ASN A 211 0.03 1.92 -12.71
CA ASN A 211 -0.87 2.91 -13.33
C ASN A 211 -2.03 3.34 -12.40
N GLY A 212 -2.09 2.82 -11.17
CA GLY A 212 -3.18 3.11 -10.24
C GLY A 212 -4.52 2.49 -10.64
N ALA A 213 -4.55 1.55 -11.59
CA ALA A 213 -5.75 0.81 -12.00
C ALA A 213 -6.06 -0.32 -11.00
N SER A 214 -6.11 0.03 -9.70
CA SER A 214 -6.27 -0.91 -8.61
C SER A 214 -6.95 -0.27 -7.39
N PHE A 215 -7.48 -1.10 -6.52
CA PHE A 215 -7.91 -0.70 -5.18
C PHE A 215 -7.43 -1.71 -4.14
N VAL A 216 -7.35 -1.28 -2.89
CA VAL A 216 -6.92 -2.08 -1.75
C VAL A 216 -8.08 -2.30 -0.78
N THR A 217 -8.12 -3.47 -0.12
CA THR A 217 -9.20 -3.81 0.81
C THR A 217 -8.83 -4.91 1.77
N ASN A 218 -9.49 -4.92 2.94
CA ASN A 218 -9.55 -6.05 3.87
C ASN A 218 -10.95 -6.71 3.93
N GLY A 219 -11.85 -6.34 3.01
CA GLY A 219 -13.20 -6.93 2.96
C GLY A 219 -14.14 -6.27 1.95
N PRO A 220 -14.47 -4.98 2.08
CA PRO A 220 -15.40 -4.31 1.17
C PRO A 220 -14.89 -4.26 -0.28
N MET A 221 -15.80 -4.52 -1.22
CA MET A 221 -15.58 -4.29 -2.65
C MET A 221 -16.08 -2.91 -3.02
N ILE A 222 -15.28 -2.15 -3.76
CA ILE A 222 -15.59 -0.77 -4.12
C ILE A 222 -15.38 -0.53 -5.62
N GLU A 223 -16.39 0.04 -6.29
CA GLU A 223 -16.32 0.48 -7.68
C GLU A 223 -16.71 1.96 -7.74
N PHE A 224 -15.77 2.81 -8.12
CA PHE A 224 -16.00 4.25 -8.26
C PHE A 224 -15.74 4.70 -9.69
N LYS A 225 -16.74 5.33 -10.29
CA LYS A 225 -16.68 5.84 -11.67
C LYS A 225 -17.15 7.28 -11.76
N LEU A 226 -16.50 8.02 -12.63
CA LEU A 226 -16.96 9.33 -13.12
C LEU A 226 -17.37 9.19 -14.59
N ASN A 227 -18.50 9.82 -14.95
CA ASN A 227 -19.06 9.77 -16.31
C ASN A 227 -19.12 8.34 -16.89
N GLU A 228 -19.53 7.38 -16.06
CA GLU A 228 -19.68 5.95 -16.40
C GLU A 228 -18.40 5.19 -16.76
N THR A 229 -17.37 5.86 -17.24
CA THR A 229 -16.17 5.22 -17.84
C THR A 229 -14.86 5.53 -17.15
N ILE A 230 -14.72 6.69 -16.49
CA ILE A 230 -13.49 7.11 -15.84
C ILE A 230 -13.41 6.48 -14.44
N GLU A 231 -12.38 5.72 -14.16
CA GLU A 231 -12.18 5.01 -12.90
C GLU A 231 -10.77 5.22 -12.34
N HIS A 232 -10.43 4.62 -11.22
CA HIS A 232 -9.11 4.74 -10.59
C HIS A 232 -7.98 4.40 -11.57
N GLY A 233 -6.91 5.20 -11.54
CA GLY A 233 -5.82 5.18 -12.52
C GLY A 233 -6.03 6.07 -13.74
N ASP A 234 -7.26 6.48 -14.01
CA ASP A 234 -7.57 7.39 -15.13
C ASP A 234 -7.38 8.87 -14.78
N ILE A 235 -7.58 9.72 -15.79
CA ILE A 235 -7.54 11.18 -15.66
C ILE A 235 -8.92 11.75 -15.94
N VAL A 236 -9.36 12.69 -15.09
CA VAL A 236 -10.60 13.44 -15.26
C VAL A 236 -10.31 14.93 -15.47
N LYS A 237 -11.19 15.63 -16.19
CA LYS A 237 -11.13 17.09 -16.30
C LYS A 237 -11.84 17.74 -15.11
N SER A 238 -11.41 18.94 -14.72
CA SER A 238 -12.12 19.78 -13.74
C SER A 238 -13.52 20.16 -14.21
N GLY A 239 -14.38 20.53 -13.25
CA GLY A 239 -15.78 20.91 -13.48
C GLY A 239 -16.76 19.85 -13.01
N GLU A 240 -18.05 20.06 -13.27
CA GLU A 240 -19.10 19.16 -12.83
C GLU A 240 -19.02 17.81 -13.56
N GLN A 241 -19.02 16.72 -12.80
CA GLN A 241 -18.98 15.34 -13.29
C GLN A 241 -20.04 14.49 -12.59
N GLN A 242 -20.63 13.57 -13.33
CA GLN A 242 -21.52 12.57 -12.75
C GLN A 242 -20.67 11.47 -12.08
N PHE A 243 -21.04 11.04 -10.89
CA PHE A 243 -20.39 9.89 -10.24
C PHE A 243 -21.36 8.73 -10.01
N THR A 244 -20.79 7.54 -10.01
CA THR A 244 -21.40 6.30 -9.52
C THR A 244 -20.41 5.62 -8.60
N LEU A 245 -20.86 5.29 -7.38
CA LEU A 245 -20.08 4.62 -6.36
C LEU A 245 -20.86 3.40 -5.87
N LYS A 246 -20.35 2.20 -6.17
CA LYS A 246 -20.95 0.94 -5.72
C LYS A 246 -20.07 0.33 -4.64
N VAL A 247 -20.70 -0.14 -3.58
CA VAL A 247 -20.01 -0.84 -2.49
C VAL A 247 -20.80 -2.09 -2.12
N PHE A 248 -20.08 -3.19 -2.03
CA PHE A 248 -20.55 -4.46 -1.48
C PHE A 248 -19.65 -4.88 -0.33
N SER A 249 -20.21 -5.36 0.77
CA SER A 249 -19.41 -5.93 1.85
C SER A 249 -20.12 -7.10 2.52
N SER A 250 -19.34 -8.15 2.82
CA SER A 250 -19.79 -9.29 3.62
C SER A 250 -19.84 -9.01 5.13
N VAL A 251 -19.35 -7.86 5.56
CA VAL A 251 -19.38 -7.35 6.95
C VAL A 251 -19.89 -5.91 6.96
N PRO A 252 -20.34 -5.36 8.09
CA PRO A 252 -20.79 -3.98 8.14
C PRO A 252 -19.68 -2.99 7.78
N VAL A 253 -20.09 -1.85 7.19
CA VAL A 253 -19.25 -0.68 6.93
C VAL A 253 -19.99 0.54 7.47
N ASP A 254 -19.32 1.39 8.26
CA ASP A 254 -19.98 2.54 8.90
C ASP A 254 -20.26 3.65 7.91
N LYS A 255 -19.30 3.93 7.02
CA LYS A 255 -19.43 5.02 6.05
C LYS A 255 -18.74 4.73 4.72
N VAL A 256 -19.26 5.36 3.69
CA VAL A 256 -18.71 5.37 2.34
C VAL A 256 -18.47 6.82 1.95
N GLU A 257 -17.29 7.13 1.41
CA GLU A 257 -16.86 8.51 1.20
C GLU A 257 -16.29 8.72 -0.21
N ILE A 258 -16.46 9.94 -0.72
CA ILE A 258 -15.68 10.45 -1.85
C ILE A 258 -14.67 11.45 -1.28
N ILE A 259 -13.41 11.21 -1.55
CA ILE A 259 -12.28 11.98 -1.07
C ILE A 259 -11.72 12.81 -2.22
N ILE A 260 -11.54 14.11 -2.01
CA ILE A 260 -10.81 15.00 -2.92
C ILE A 260 -9.68 15.65 -2.15
N ASN A 261 -8.46 15.49 -2.62
CA ASN A 261 -7.26 16.10 -2.03
C ASN A 261 -7.15 15.83 -0.51
N GLY A 262 -7.49 14.61 -0.07
CA GLY A 262 -7.45 14.19 1.32
C GLY A 262 -8.65 14.58 2.18
N THR A 263 -9.61 15.31 1.61
CA THR A 263 -10.82 15.75 2.33
C THR A 263 -12.05 14.95 1.88
N SER A 264 -12.86 14.45 2.82
CA SER A 264 -14.14 13.83 2.53
C SER A 264 -15.12 14.92 2.06
N VAL A 265 -15.47 14.91 0.77
CA VAL A 265 -16.39 15.89 0.16
C VAL A 265 -17.83 15.39 0.06
N LYS A 266 -18.01 14.07 0.10
CA LYS A 266 -19.32 13.42 0.23
C LYS A 266 -19.18 12.23 1.17
N GLU A 267 -20.11 12.14 2.10
CA GLU A 267 -20.22 11.02 3.02
C GLU A 267 -21.62 10.40 2.89
N PHE A 268 -21.67 9.09 2.77
CA PHE A 268 -22.89 8.32 2.71
C PHE A 268 -22.93 7.40 3.91
N LYS A 269 -24.15 7.19 4.43
CA LYS A 269 -24.37 6.18 5.43
C LYS A 269 -23.86 4.83 4.94
N GLY A 270 -23.18 4.10 5.80
CA GLY A 270 -22.59 2.82 5.51
C GLY A 270 -23.61 1.75 5.07
N ILE A 271 -23.12 0.55 4.94
CA ILE A 271 -23.90 -0.60 4.46
C ILE A 271 -23.91 -1.70 5.52
N ASN A 272 -24.99 -2.45 5.58
CA ASN A 272 -25.09 -3.63 6.45
C ASN A 272 -24.40 -4.83 5.83
N LYS A 273 -24.20 -5.85 6.65
CA LYS A 273 -23.65 -7.13 6.21
C LYS A 273 -24.39 -7.71 5.01
N GLY A 274 -23.65 -8.00 3.94
CA GLY A 274 -24.17 -8.61 2.71
C GLY A 274 -24.94 -7.64 1.79
N GLU A 275 -24.99 -6.35 2.12
CA GLU A 275 -25.62 -5.35 1.26
C GLU A 275 -24.73 -4.96 0.08
N ASN A 276 -25.41 -4.65 -1.02
CA ASN A 276 -24.84 -3.97 -2.19
C ASN A 276 -25.59 -2.65 -2.37
N LYS A 277 -24.86 -1.53 -2.26
CA LYS A 277 -25.41 -0.20 -2.43
C LYS A 277 -24.73 0.54 -3.57
N THR A 278 -25.55 1.33 -4.28
CA THR A 278 -25.10 2.26 -5.31
C THR A 278 -25.49 3.66 -4.90
N PHE A 279 -24.49 4.54 -4.89
CA PHE A 279 -24.66 5.98 -4.71
C PHE A 279 -24.34 6.67 -6.04
N SER A 280 -25.09 7.70 -6.39
CA SER A 280 -24.86 8.48 -7.60
C SER A 280 -25.23 9.94 -7.40
N GLY A 281 -24.72 10.82 -8.24
CA GLY A 281 -24.99 12.24 -8.18
C GLY A 281 -23.99 13.05 -8.98
N LEU A 282 -23.94 14.34 -8.70
CA LEU A 282 -23.00 15.28 -9.30
C LEU A 282 -21.88 15.61 -8.30
N LEU A 283 -20.70 15.81 -8.83
CA LEU A 283 -19.49 16.19 -8.09
C LEU A 283 -18.81 17.32 -8.83
N ASP A 284 -18.60 18.43 -8.14
CA ASP A 284 -17.81 19.53 -8.67
C ASP A 284 -16.32 19.26 -8.40
N ILE A 285 -15.55 19.07 -9.48
CA ILE A 285 -14.16 18.67 -9.45
C ILE A 285 -13.27 19.91 -9.56
N PRO A 286 -12.36 20.15 -8.60
CA PRO A 286 -11.47 21.30 -8.60
C PRO A 286 -10.51 21.31 -9.79
N SER A 287 -9.77 22.41 -9.95
CA SER A 287 -8.85 22.60 -11.07
C SER A 287 -7.58 21.72 -11.01
N GLY A 288 -7.35 21.00 -9.91
CA GLY A 288 -6.16 20.14 -9.75
C GLY A 288 -6.26 19.22 -8.54
N GLY A 289 -5.32 18.28 -8.46
CA GLY A 289 -5.24 17.28 -7.40
C GLY A 289 -5.74 15.92 -7.84
N TRP A 290 -6.44 15.22 -6.95
CA TRP A 290 -6.87 13.84 -7.11
C TRP A 290 -8.19 13.54 -6.40
N ILE A 291 -8.85 12.47 -6.84
CA ILE A 291 -10.12 11.99 -6.30
C ILE A 291 -10.01 10.49 -6.05
N ALA A 292 -10.59 10.02 -4.96
CA ALA A 292 -10.73 8.61 -4.65
C ALA A 292 -12.03 8.33 -3.91
N ALA A 293 -12.35 7.04 -3.76
CA ALA A 293 -13.44 6.59 -2.90
C ALA A 293 -12.91 5.69 -1.80
N ARG A 294 -13.54 5.75 -0.63
CA ARG A 294 -13.24 4.97 0.55
C ARG A 294 -14.51 4.40 1.16
N ALA A 295 -14.42 3.15 1.64
CA ALA A 295 -15.44 2.52 2.48
C ALA A 295 -14.74 2.07 3.76
N ALA A 296 -15.21 2.49 4.94
CA ALA A 296 -14.48 2.25 6.17
C ALA A 296 -15.37 2.14 7.41
N GLY A 297 -14.82 1.51 8.46
CA GLY A 297 -15.44 1.34 9.77
C GLY A 297 -16.32 0.10 9.83
N GLY A 298 -17.02 -0.01 10.96
CA GLY A 298 -17.89 -1.13 11.25
C GLY A 298 -17.20 -2.24 12.06
N GLU A 299 -18.00 -2.95 12.83
CA GLU A 299 -17.52 -4.10 13.59
C GLU A 299 -17.17 -5.25 12.64
N THR A 300 -15.93 -5.73 12.73
CA THR A 300 -15.48 -6.87 11.92
C THR A 300 -15.84 -8.19 12.58
N THR A 301 -16.33 -9.08 11.75
CA THR A 301 -16.57 -10.48 12.07
C THR A 301 -16.02 -11.31 10.93
N TRP A 302 -15.87 -12.61 11.11
CA TRP A 302 -15.54 -13.49 10.00
C TRP A 302 -16.45 -13.20 8.77
N PRO A 303 -15.93 -13.04 7.54
CA PRO A 303 -14.57 -13.37 7.10
C PRO A 303 -13.54 -12.23 7.17
N SER A 304 -13.88 -11.02 7.59
CA SER A 304 -12.89 -9.97 7.81
C SER A 304 -12.09 -10.26 9.09
N MET A 305 -10.77 -10.20 8.99
CA MET A 305 -9.83 -10.54 10.05
C MET A 305 -8.97 -9.34 10.46
N ASP A 306 -9.63 -8.20 10.64
CA ASP A 306 -9.00 -6.93 11.00
C ASP A 306 -9.81 -6.22 12.09
N SER A 307 -9.34 -5.05 12.53
CA SER A 307 -10.01 -4.24 13.57
C SER A 307 -11.28 -3.58 13.05
N TYR A 308 -11.33 -3.24 11.78
CA TYR A 308 -12.49 -2.66 11.07
C TYR A 308 -12.39 -2.92 9.56
N SER A 309 -13.50 -2.75 8.88
CA SER A 309 -13.55 -2.89 7.41
C SER A 309 -12.93 -1.68 6.74
N PHE A 310 -12.16 -1.90 5.69
CA PHE A 310 -11.52 -0.82 4.93
C PHE A 310 -11.37 -1.19 3.46
N ALA A 311 -11.70 -0.25 2.58
CA ALA A 311 -11.38 -0.30 1.16
C ALA A 311 -11.08 1.11 0.65
N HIS A 312 -10.09 1.22 -0.23
CA HIS A 312 -9.72 2.50 -0.82
C HIS A 312 -9.28 2.33 -2.28
N THR A 313 -9.84 3.14 -3.17
CA THR A 313 -9.39 3.15 -4.57
C THR A 313 -8.08 3.89 -4.71
N SER A 314 -7.26 3.52 -5.68
CA SER A 314 -6.20 4.41 -6.16
C SER A 314 -6.78 5.72 -6.71
N PRO A 315 -5.99 6.79 -6.87
CA PRO A 315 -6.49 8.08 -7.33
C PRO A 315 -6.99 8.05 -8.78
N ILE A 316 -8.05 8.83 -9.04
CA ILE A 316 -8.31 9.44 -10.35
C ILE A 316 -7.63 10.81 -10.32
N TRP A 317 -6.71 11.07 -11.22
CA TRP A 317 -5.99 12.33 -11.26
C TRP A 317 -6.76 13.41 -12.03
N ILE A 318 -6.69 14.65 -11.55
CA ILE A 318 -7.38 15.77 -12.19
C ILE A 318 -6.43 16.40 -13.21
N ASN A 319 -6.80 16.40 -14.48
CA ASN A 319 -6.08 16.92 -15.64
C ASN A 319 -4.79 16.16 -16.04
N PHE A 320 -3.97 15.72 -15.11
CA PHE A 320 -2.76 14.93 -15.37
C PHE A 320 -2.28 14.23 -14.11
N VAL A 321 -1.52 13.14 -14.25
CA VAL A 321 -0.93 12.41 -13.12
C VAL A 321 0.05 13.30 -12.37
N GLY A 322 -0.10 13.38 -11.05
CA GLY A 322 0.71 14.28 -10.22
C GLY A 322 0.19 15.72 -10.15
N SER A 323 -1.03 15.95 -10.65
CA SER A 323 -1.72 17.24 -10.49
C SER A 323 -1.90 17.60 -9.02
N THR A 324 -1.90 18.89 -8.70
CA THR A 324 -2.01 19.40 -7.33
C THR A 324 -3.02 20.53 -7.24
N GLU A 325 -3.73 20.61 -6.11
CA GLU A 325 -4.52 21.77 -5.73
C GLU A 325 -3.62 22.70 -4.87
N PRO A 326 -3.54 24.02 -5.16
CA PRO A 326 -2.55 24.90 -4.54
C PRO A 326 -2.58 24.93 -3.01
N ASN A 327 -3.75 24.97 -2.39
CA ASN A 327 -3.84 25.03 -0.92
C ASN A 327 -3.52 23.67 -0.28
N ALA A 328 -4.06 22.58 -0.82
CA ALA A 328 -3.74 21.23 -0.35
C ALA A 328 -2.23 20.93 -0.46
N LYS A 329 -1.62 21.35 -1.58
CA LYS A 329 -0.17 21.25 -1.78
C LYS A 329 0.62 22.04 -0.75
N ARG A 330 0.24 23.29 -0.48
CA ARG A 330 0.91 24.15 0.49
C ARG A 330 0.88 23.52 1.88
N VAL A 331 -0.30 23.13 2.36
CA VAL A 331 -0.47 22.50 3.67
C VAL A 331 0.36 21.22 3.77
N ALA A 332 0.22 20.32 2.80
CA ALA A 332 0.98 19.07 2.79
C ALA A 332 2.50 19.31 2.75
N THR A 333 2.98 20.33 2.01
CA THR A 333 4.40 20.66 1.97
C THR A 333 4.90 21.14 3.34
N GLU A 334 4.14 21.98 4.03
CA GLU A 334 4.47 22.45 5.38
C GLU A 334 4.56 21.29 6.37
N GLU A 335 3.54 20.40 6.39
CA GLU A 335 3.50 19.24 7.27
C GLU A 335 4.63 18.23 6.97
N LEU A 336 4.87 17.92 5.71
CA LEU A 336 5.97 17.02 5.29
C LEU A 336 7.35 17.60 5.65
N THR A 337 7.55 18.92 5.44
CA THR A 337 8.80 19.58 5.79
C THR A 337 9.04 19.54 7.31
N PHE A 338 8.02 19.78 8.11
CA PHE A 338 8.10 19.66 9.54
C PHE A 338 8.45 18.22 9.97
N ALA A 339 7.72 17.23 9.44
CA ALA A 339 7.97 15.82 9.73
C ALA A 339 9.39 15.37 9.35
N MET A 340 9.89 15.78 8.18
CA MET A 340 11.26 15.45 7.76
C MET A 340 12.33 16.05 8.70
N ASN A 341 12.13 17.26 9.20
CA ASN A 341 13.05 17.87 10.17
C ASN A 341 13.03 17.10 11.50
N GLU A 342 11.87 16.73 11.99
CA GLU A 342 11.74 15.93 13.23
C GLU A 342 12.35 14.52 13.06
N LEU A 343 12.09 13.84 11.95
CA LEU A 343 12.70 12.55 11.66
C LEU A 343 14.23 12.64 11.57
N LYS A 344 14.76 13.71 10.99
CA LYS A 344 16.20 13.98 10.98
C LYS A 344 16.77 14.11 12.41
N ASN A 345 16.09 14.85 13.29
CA ASN A 345 16.49 14.99 14.69
C ASN A 345 16.49 13.63 15.41
N ILE A 346 15.43 12.83 15.20
CA ILE A 346 15.30 11.49 15.77
C ILE A 346 16.44 10.57 15.25
N ALA A 347 16.75 10.62 13.95
CA ALA A 347 17.85 9.88 13.37
C ALA A 347 19.18 10.26 14.01
N GLN A 348 19.49 11.55 14.12
CA GLN A 348 20.71 12.05 14.75
C GLN A 348 20.85 11.61 16.21
N GLU A 349 19.76 11.58 16.97
CA GLU A 349 19.79 11.08 18.34
C GLU A 349 20.07 9.59 18.43
N ARG A 350 19.45 8.78 17.57
CA ARG A 350 19.60 7.32 17.57
C ARG A 350 20.96 6.86 17.08
N TYR A 351 21.56 7.59 16.14
CA TYR A 351 22.89 7.31 15.61
C TYR A 351 23.99 8.08 16.36
N LYS A 352 23.75 8.52 17.59
CA LYS A 352 24.72 9.24 18.41
C LYS A 352 26.00 8.44 18.59
N GLY A 353 27.10 8.87 17.92
CA GLY A 353 28.39 8.22 17.92
C GLY A 353 28.66 7.32 16.70
N GLU A 354 27.71 7.13 15.81
CA GLU A 354 27.93 6.48 14.52
C GLU A 354 28.09 7.55 13.42
N ASN A 355 28.98 7.32 12.45
CA ASN A 355 29.10 8.21 11.30
C ASN A 355 27.87 8.02 10.40
N ILE A 356 26.89 8.92 10.51
CA ILE A 356 25.80 9.00 9.54
C ILE A 356 26.34 9.79 8.35
N THR A 357 26.77 9.10 7.33
CA THR A 357 26.95 9.70 6.01
C THR A 357 25.59 9.63 5.31
N ALA A 358 24.86 10.73 5.39
CA ALA A 358 23.63 10.93 4.63
C ALA A 358 23.94 11.35 3.20
#